data_a0c6f0e8c20daac0fe2781572ab61d71
#
_entry.id   a0c6f0e8c20daac0fe2781572ab61d71
#
_cell.length_a   1.000
_cell.length_b   1.000
_cell.length_c   1.000
_cell.angle_alpha   90.00
_cell.angle_beta   90.00
_cell.angle_gamma   90.00
#
_symmetry.space_group_name_H-M   'P 1'
#
loop_
_entity.id
_entity.type
_entity.pdbx_description
1 polymer ?
#
loop_
_entity_poly.entity_id
_entity_poly.type
_entity_poly.pdbx_seq_one_letter_code
_entity_poly.pdbx_strand_id
1 'polypeptide(L)'
;MKSVGYDIYDLYDLGEFDQKAGVRTKYGTKEELLELAKTAKKHDVVIYVDAVLNHKFGADEVERFKAKEVDPNDRTKAVSDLYGIEVGTFFIQYTE
;
A
#
# COMPACT_ATOMS: atom_id res chain seq x y z
N MET A 1 -6.08 13.91 6.54
CA MET A 1 -5.90 13.96 5.06
C MET A 1 -6.98 13.13 4.39
N LYS A 2 -7.57 13.63 3.33
CA LYS A 2 -8.54 12.84 2.54
C LYS A 2 -7.77 12.04 1.47
N SER A 3 -7.75 10.71 1.59
CA SER A 3 -7.16 9.84 0.58
C SER A 3 -7.93 9.93 -0.73
N VAL A 4 -7.21 9.91 -1.83
CA VAL A 4 -7.77 9.80 -3.19
C VAL A 4 -7.64 8.39 -3.77
N GLY A 5 -7.21 7.43 -2.95
CA GLY A 5 -7.12 6.01 -3.32
C GLY A 5 -5.71 5.45 -3.44
N TYR A 6 -4.67 6.26 -3.36
CA TYR A 6 -3.27 5.83 -3.53
C TYR A 6 -2.51 5.72 -2.20
N ASP A 7 -3.20 5.77 -1.07
CA ASP A 7 -2.62 5.68 0.28
C ASP A 7 -2.80 4.26 0.82
N ILE A 8 -2.06 3.31 0.27
CA ILE A 8 -2.19 1.89 0.54
C ILE A 8 -1.43 1.51 1.80
N TYR A 9 -2.14 0.95 2.78
CA TYR A 9 -1.55 0.39 3.99
C TYR A 9 -1.14 -1.08 3.80
N ASP A 10 -2.05 -1.92 3.32
CA ASP A 10 -1.82 -3.35 3.09
C ASP A 10 -2.17 -3.72 1.64
N LEU A 11 -1.17 -4.20 0.91
CA LEU A 11 -1.30 -4.61 -0.51
C LEU A 11 -2.15 -5.87 -0.70
N TYR A 12 -2.42 -6.63 0.36
CA TYR A 12 -3.16 -7.89 0.33
C TYR A 12 -4.56 -7.79 0.92
N ASP A 13 -4.99 -6.59 1.33
CA ASP A 13 -6.30 -6.35 1.94
C ASP A 13 -7.22 -5.60 0.98
N LEU A 14 -8.30 -6.25 0.58
CA LEU A 14 -9.36 -5.67 -0.26
C LEU A 14 -10.53 -5.10 0.55
N GLY A 15 -10.38 -4.94 1.87
CA GLY A 15 -11.44 -4.51 2.77
C GLY A 15 -12.12 -5.69 3.46
N GLU A 16 -11.32 -6.70 3.88
CA GLU A 16 -11.77 -7.91 4.56
C GLU A 16 -11.14 -8.13 5.94
N PHE A 17 -10.00 -7.49 6.22
CA PHE A 17 -9.28 -7.63 7.49
C PHE A 17 -9.46 -6.38 8.36
N ASP A 18 -9.63 -6.60 9.68
CA ASP A 18 -9.72 -5.49 10.64
C ASP A 18 -8.33 -4.88 10.86
N GLN A 19 -8.12 -3.72 10.28
CA GLN A 19 -6.88 -2.95 10.37
C GLN A 19 -7.20 -1.47 10.52
N LYS A 20 -6.40 -0.74 11.30
CA LYS A 20 -6.62 0.68 11.55
C LYS A 20 -8.04 1.00 12.05
N ALA A 21 -8.55 0.15 12.94
CA ALA A 21 -9.89 0.26 13.55
C ALA A 21 -11.05 0.15 12.55
N GLY A 22 -10.89 -0.61 11.47
CA GLY A 22 -11.94 -0.84 10.49
C GLY A 22 -11.62 -1.99 9.54
N VAL A 23 -12.66 -2.58 8.98
CA VAL A 23 -12.57 -3.66 7.98
C VAL A 23 -12.67 -3.10 6.57
N ARG A 24 -13.66 -2.24 6.32
CA ARG A 24 -13.88 -1.66 5.00
C ARG A 24 -12.79 -0.67 4.60
N THR A 25 -12.52 -0.58 3.31
CA THR A 25 -11.76 0.54 2.75
C THR A 25 -12.64 1.78 2.62
N LYS A 26 -12.05 2.93 2.34
CA LYS A 26 -12.81 4.16 2.04
C LYS A 26 -13.84 3.97 0.91
N TYR A 27 -13.53 3.10 -0.05
CA TYR A 27 -14.32 2.91 -1.25
C TYR A 27 -15.19 1.66 -1.22
N GLY A 28 -15.13 0.88 -0.15
CA GLY A 28 -16.00 -0.26 0.04
C GLY A 28 -15.34 -1.46 0.73
N THR A 29 -16.07 -2.56 0.73
CA THR A 29 -15.63 -3.86 1.25
C THR A 29 -15.20 -4.77 0.11
N LYS A 30 -14.55 -5.89 0.44
CA LYS A 30 -14.22 -6.94 -0.53
C LYS A 30 -15.46 -7.49 -1.22
N GLU A 31 -16.55 -7.71 -0.46
CA GLU A 31 -17.83 -8.21 -1.00
C GLU A 31 -18.42 -7.25 -2.03
N GLU A 32 -18.39 -5.95 -1.74
CA GLU A 32 -18.86 -4.91 -2.67
C GLU A 32 -18.01 -4.88 -3.95
N LEU A 33 -16.70 -5.07 -3.85
CA LEU A 33 -15.81 -5.16 -5.01
C LEU A 33 -16.14 -6.40 -5.87
N LEU A 34 -16.38 -7.55 -5.26
CA LEU A 34 -16.77 -8.77 -5.97
C LEU A 34 -18.14 -8.62 -6.66
N GLU A 35 -19.08 -7.95 -6.00
CA GLU A 35 -20.41 -7.62 -6.59
C GLU A 35 -20.26 -6.68 -7.78
N LEU A 36 -19.44 -5.65 -7.68
CA LEU A 36 -19.10 -4.75 -8.78
C LEU A 36 -18.56 -5.53 -9.98
N ALA A 37 -17.62 -6.45 -9.75
CA ALA A 37 -17.04 -7.27 -10.80
C ALA A 37 -18.08 -8.14 -11.52
N LYS A 38 -19.00 -8.75 -10.77
CA LYS A 38 -20.11 -9.54 -11.33
C LYS A 38 -21.07 -8.68 -12.15
N THR A 39 -21.43 -7.52 -11.63
CA THR A 39 -22.34 -6.57 -12.31
C THR A 39 -21.72 -6.04 -13.60
N ALA A 40 -20.45 -5.66 -13.57
CA ALA A 40 -19.71 -5.21 -14.73
C ALA A 40 -19.70 -6.28 -15.84
N LYS A 41 -19.44 -7.54 -15.47
CA LYS A 41 -19.48 -8.67 -16.42
C LYS A 41 -20.84 -8.84 -17.08
N LYS A 42 -21.94 -8.69 -16.34
CA LYS A 42 -23.31 -8.77 -16.89
C LYS A 42 -23.61 -7.68 -17.91
N HIS A 43 -22.94 -6.54 -17.82
CA HIS A 43 -23.12 -5.39 -18.70
C HIS A 43 -21.99 -5.23 -19.72
N ASP A 44 -21.18 -6.26 -19.92
CA ASP A 44 -20.03 -6.26 -20.84
C ASP A 44 -19.04 -5.11 -20.57
N VAL A 45 -18.89 -4.71 -19.31
CA VAL A 45 -17.93 -3.71 -18.87
C VAL A 45 -16.66 -4.39 -18.37
N VAL A 46 -15.53 -4.04 -18.96
CA VAL A 46 -14.20 -4.53 -18.55
C VAL A 46 -13.68 -3.68 -17.40
N ILE A 47 -13.16 -4.33 -16.36
CA ILE A 47 -12.53 -3.65 -15.22
C ILE A 47 -11.03 -3.72 -15.35
N TYR A 48 -10.37 -2.57 -15.25
CA TYR A 48 -8.92 -2.47 -15.06
C TYR A 48 -8.60 -2.15 -13.60
N VAL A 49 -7.68 -2.89 -13.02
CA VAL A 49 -7.22 -2.64 -11.65
C VAL A 49 -6.02 -1.70 -11.70
N ASP A 50 -6.14 -0.55 -11.07
CA ASP A 50 -5.02 0.36 -10.84
C ASP A 50 -4.20 -0.12 -9.64
N ALA A 51 -3.26 -1.04 -9.91
CA ALA A 51 -2.49 -1.71 -8.87
C ALA A 51 -1.26 -0.88 -8.47
N VAL A 52 -1.31 -0.30 -7.30
CA VAL A 52 -0.20 0.48 -6.73
C VAL A 52 0.69 -0.44 -5.90
N LEU A 53 1.82 -0.88 -6.49
CA LEU A 53 2.73 -1.85 -5.89
C LEU A 53 4.09 -1.24 -5.47
N ASN A 54 4.26 0.06 -5.65
CA ASN A 54 5.55 0.74 -5.48
C ASN A 54 5.72 1.43 -4.13
N HIS A 55 4.66 1.63 -3.35
CA HIS A 55 4.72 2.26 -2.04
C HIS A 55 3.60 1.80 -1.11
N LYS A 56 3.78 2.09 0.18
CA LYS A 56 2.77 1.98 1.24
C LYS A 56 2.66 3.29 1.99
N PHE A 57 1.56 3.50 2.69
CA PHE A 57 1.29 4.70 3.45
C PHE A 57 0.69 4.36 4.83
N GLY A 58 0.90 5.24 5.82
CA GLY A 58 0.29 5.08 7.14
C GLY A 58 1.02 4.10 8.05
N ALA A 59 2.35 4.15 8.06
CA ALA A 59 3.19 3.30 8.90
C ALA A 59 2.80 3.30 10.38
N ASP A 60 3.05 2.19 11.08
CA ASP A 60 2.75 1.99 12.49
C ASP A 60 3.88 2.47 13.41
N GLU A 61 5.12 2.32 12.96
CA GLU A 61 6.34 2.75 13.67
C GLU A 61 7.33 3.42 12.75
N VAL A 62 8.35 4.02 13.35
CA VAL A 62 9.51 4.55 12.65
C VAL A 62 10.72 3.71 13.03
N GLU A 63 11.43 3.22 12.03
CA GLU A 63 12.70 2.53 12.18
C GLU A 63 13.85 3.44 11.73
N ARG A 64 14.93 3.44 12.49
CA ARG A 64 16.14 4.20 12.17
C ARG A 64 17.28 3.27 11.79
N PHE A 65 17.93 3.59 10.68
CA PHE A 65 19.13 2.87 10.26
C PHE A 65 20.09 3.79 9.51
N LYS A 66 21.29 3.29 9.28
CA LYS A 66 22.30 4.03 8.51
C LYS A 66 22.26 3.62 7.04
N ALA A 67 22.32 4.58 6.17
CA ALA A 67 22.30 4.37 4.73
C ALA A 67 23.31 5.29 4.02
N LYS A 68 23.64 4.93 2.79
CA LYS A 68 24.41 5.78 1.86
C LYS A 68 23.52 6.12 0.67
N GLU A 69 23.64 7.33 0.20
CA GLU A 69 23.08 7.70 -1.07
C GLU A 69 23.95 7.13 -2.20
N VAL A 70 23.32 6.63 -3.23
CA VAL A 70 23.98 6.08 -4.42
C VAL A 70 23.61 6.87 -5.66
N ASP A 71 24.47 6.78 -6.70
CA ASP A 71 24.18 7.38 -7.99
C ASP A 71 22.91 6.74 -8.57
N PRO A 72 21.90 7.52 -8.99
CA PRO A 72 20.66 6.99 -9.56
C PRO A 72 20.88 6.23 -10.89
N ASN A 73 21.96 6.49 -11.59
CA ASN A 73 22.32 5.80 -12.83
C ASN A 73 23.25 4.60 -12.61
N ASP A 74 23.96 4.57 -11.48
CA ASP A 74 24.84 3.47 -11.07
C ASP A 74 24.71 3.23 -9.57
N ARG A 75 23.81 2.34 -9.18
CA ARG A 75 23.51 2.02 -7.77
C ARG A 75 24.65 1.32 -7.02
N THR A 76 25.72 0.95 -7.69
CA THR A 76 26.93 0.39 -7.06
C THR A 76 27.85 1.50 -6.54
N LYS A 77 27.65 2.74 -6.98
CA LYS A 77 28.50 3.90 -6.64
C LYS A 77 27.83 4.72 -5.54
N ALA A 78 28.46 4.73 -4.35
CA ALA A 78 28.05 5.60 -3.26
C ALA A 78 28.50 7.05 -3.52
N VAL A 79 27.57 8.01 -3.32
CA VAL A 79 27.85 9.46 -3.48
C VAL A 79 27.80 10.21 -2.15
N SER A 80 27.53 9.52 -1.06
CA SER A 80 27.56 10.07 0.30
C SER A 80 28.23 9.14 1.28
N ASP A 81 28.58 9.66 2.48
CA ASP A 81 28.92 8.84 3.65
C ASP A 81 27.65 8.23 4.27
N LEU A 82 27.84 7.31 5.23
CA LEU A 82 26.74 6.77 6.01
C LEU A 82 26.07 7.86 6.84
N TYR A 83 24.76 7.95 6.76
CA TYR A 83 23.93 8.85 7.58
C TYR A 83 22.70 8.12 8.10
N GLY A 84 22.12 8.64 9.19
CA GLY A 84 20.90 8.08 9.76
C GLY A 84 19.68 8.47 8.95
N ILE A 85 18.85 7.49 8.61
CA ILE A 85 17.53 7.73 8.01
C ILE A 85 16.43 7.07 8.83
N GLU A 86 15.21 7.56 8.65
CA GLU A 86 14.01 7.05 9.29
C GLU A 86 13.05 6.54 8.23
N VAL A 87 12.50 5.35 8.43
CA VAL A 87 11.46 4.79 7.57
C VAL A 87 10.29 4.31 8.39
N GLY A 88 9.11 4.32 7.81
CA GLY A 88 7.90 3.75 8.42
C GLY A 88 7.87 2.23 8.33
N THR A 89 7.53 1.59 9.44
CA THR A 89 7.34 0.14 9.54
C THR A 89 5.85 -0.19 9.69
N PHE A 90 5.41 -1.26 9.05
CA PHE A 90 4.01 -1.68 9.01
C PHE A 90 3.81 -3.00 9.75
N PHE A 91 2.83 -3.03 10.66
CA PHE A 91 2.36 -4.25 11.32
C PHE A 91 1.03 -4.67 10.70
N ILE A 92 1.07 -5.69 9.85
CA ILE A 92 -0.10 -6.16 9.12
C ILE A 92 -0.68 -7.37 9.85
N GLN A 93 -1.99 -7.33 10.10
CA GLN A 93 -2.71 -8.40 10.78
C GLN A 93 -3.64 -9.12 9.81
N TYR A 94 -3.51 -10.43 9.79
CA TYR A 94 -4.43 -11.33 9.10
C TYR A 94 -5.14 -12.16 10.15
N THR A 95 -6.42 -11.88 10.37
CA THR A 95 -7.27 -12.68 11.26
C THR A 95 -8.15 -13.61 10.42
N GLU A 96 -8.07 -14.89 10.72
CA GLU A 96 -8.96 -15.89 10.14
C GLU A 96 -10.38 -15.78 10.69
#